data_2c555657b58fe4c36bb68787921dc1e2
#
_entry.id   2c555657b58fe4c36bb68787921dc1e2
#
_cell.length_a   1.000
_cell.length_b   1.000
_cell.length_c   1.000
_cell.angle_alpha   90.00
_cell.angle_beta   90.00
_cell.angle_gamma   90.00
#
_symmetry.space_group_name_H-M   'P 1'
#
loop_
_entity.id
_entity.type
_entity.pdbx_description
1 polymer ?
#
loop_
_entity_poly.entity_id
_entity_poly.type
_entity_poly.pdbx_seq_one_letter_code
_entity_poly.pdbx_strand_id
1 'polypeptide(L)'
;ITGLSLLLLFVSLGEWFGIFQQRGISTMWIAHVTFTMSFVTVIISSRLSELDRSLEEAAMDLGANRLKVFFVITLPIIAPALLSGWLMAFTLSLDDLVISSFTSGPSSTTLPMKIFSSVRMGVSPKINALASLMIMLVTVAAMIAWWSMWRTEKRRQRDVQLALQHN
;
A
#
# COMPACT_ATOMS: atom_id res chain seq x y z
N ILE A 1 2.50 20.84 0.71
CA ILE A 1 1.17 21.48 0.69
C ILE A 1 0.14 20.54 1.34
N THR A 2 0.00 19.28 0.91
CA THR A 2 -1.01 18.33 1.41
C THR A 2 -0.99 18.15 2.93
N GLY A 3 0.17 17.97 3.54
CA GLY A 3 0.30 17.83 5.01
C GLY A 3 -0.19 19.06 5.78
N LEU A 4 0.12 20.26 5.28
CA LEU A 4 -0.35 21.51 5.89
C LEU A 4 -1.86 21.68 5.73
N SER A 5 -2.41 21.36 4.55
CA SER A 5 -3.85 21.44 4.31
C SER A 5 -4.64 20.49 5.22
N LEU A 6 -4.14 19.27 5.40
CA LEU A 6 -4.73 18.30 6.33
C LEU A 6 -4.63 18.76 7.78
N LEU A 7 -3.52 19.35 8.19
CA LEU A 7 -3.38 19.95 9.51
C LEU A 7 -4.44 21.03 9.75
N LEU A 8 -4.59 21.97 8.81
CA LEU A 8 -5.59 23.05 8.91
C LEU A 8 -7.01 22.48 8.95
N LEU A 9 -7.29 21.46 8.14
CA LEU A 9 -8.59 20.76 8.18
C LEU A 9 -8.87 20.16 9.56
N PHE A 10 -7.92 19.46 10.15
CA PHE A 10 -8.10 18.85 11.48
C PHE A 10 -8.26 19.90 12.58
N VAL A 11 -7.55 21.01 12.51
CA VAL A 11 -7.70 22.12 13.44
C VAL A 11 -9.11 22.73 13.32
N SER A 12 -9.57 23.02 12.09
CA SER A 12 -10.91 23.56 11.86
C SER A 12 -12.02 22.62 12.33
N LEU A 13 -11.87 21.30 12.06
CA LEU A 13 -12.84 20.30 12.55
C LEU A 13 -12.83 20.21 14.08
N GLY A 14 -11.67 20.39 14.70
CA GLY A 14 -11.53 20.46 16.16
C GLY A 14 -12.28 21.65 16.77
N GLU A 15 -12.16 22.83 16.15
CA GLU A 15 -12.82 24.06 16.60
C GLU A 15 -14.35 24.03 16.40
N TRP A 16 -14.82 23.50 15.26
CA TRP A 16 -16.25 23.53 14.89
C TRP A 16 -17.06 22.39 15.48
N PHE A 17 -16.48 21.20 15.53
CA PHE A 17 -17.19 19.95 15.91
C PHE A 17 -16.64 19.28 17.16
N GLY A 18 -15.57 19.80 17.75
CA GLY A 18 -14.88 19.15 18.87
C GLY A 18 -14.20 17.82 18.52
N ILE A 19 -14.02 17.53 17.21
CA ILE A 19 -13.42 16.30 16.69
C ILE A 19 -11.94 16.56 16.44
N PHE A 20 -11.06 15.59 16.78
CA PHE A 20 -9.61 15.72 16.60
C PHE A 20 -8.94 16.87 17.37
N GLN A 21 -9.40 17.14 18.59
CA GLN A 21 -8.83 18.21 19.46
C GLN A 21 -7.31 18.02 19.71
N GLN A 22 -6.81 16.81 19.61
CA GLN A 22 -5.40 16.51 19.73
C GLN A 22 -4.91 15.71 18.51
N ARG A 23 -3.78 16.17 17.95
CA ARG A 23 -3.07 15.42 16.92
C ARG A 23 -2.53 14.11 17.50
N GLY A 24 -2.61 13.03 16.74
CA GLY A 24 -2.19 11.71 17.19
C GLY A 24 -2.25 10.66 16.10
N ILE A 25 -2.32 9.41 16.51
CA ILE A 25 -2.38 8.27 15.58
C ILE A 25 -3.58 8.37 14.63
N SER A 26 -4.75 8.82 15.14
CA SER A 26 -5.98 8.92 14.33
C SER A 26 -5.87 9.94 13.20
N THR A 27 -5.36 11.14 13.49
CA THR A 27 -5.16 12.18 12.48
C THR A 27 -4.11 11.78 11.45
N MET A 28 -3.05 11.14 11.88
CA MET A 28 -2.00 10.60 11.01
C MET A 28 -2.55 9.47 10.12
N TRP A 29 -3.33 8.56 10.67
CA TRP A 29 -3.94 7.46 9.90
C TRP A 29 -4.88 7.99 8.80
N ILE A 30 -5.78 8.91 9.15
CA ILE A 30 -6.69 9.54 8.17
C ILE A 30 -5.91 10.27 7.08
N ALA A 31 -4.86 11.00 7.46
CA ALA A 31 -4.01 11.74 6.51
C ALA A 31 -3.33 10.80 5.51
N HIS A 32 -2.77 9.69 5.98
CA HIS A 32 -2.13 8.68 5.13
C HIS A 32 -3.15 8.00 4.20
N VAL A 33 -4.31 7.59 4.73
CA VAL A 33 -5.37 7.00 3.92
C VAL A 33 -5.82 7.98 2.82
N THR A 34 -6.07 9.24 3.16
CA THR A 34 -6.50 10.26 2.19
C THR A 34 -5.46 10.47 1.09
N PHE A 35 -4.20 10.52 1.45
CA PHE A 35 -3.10 10.70 0.49
C PHE A 35 -2.91 9.47 -0.40
N THR A 36 -2.81 8.29 0.18
CA THR A 36 -2.53 7.05 -0.57
C THR A 36 -3.72 6.59 -1.40
N MET A 37 -4.95 6.90 -0.98
CA MET A 37 -6.18 6.55 -1.70
C MET A 37 -6.18 7.08 -3.14
N SER A 38 -5.63 8.27 -3.38
CA SER A 38 -5.55 8.84 -4.73
C SER A 38 -4.70 7.97 -5.67
N PHE A 39 -3.57 7.49 -5.22
CA PHE A 39 -2.69 6.61 -6.01
C PHE A 39 -3.32 5.24 -6.24
N VAL A 40 -3.89 4.64 -5.20
CA VAL A 40 -4.57 3.34 -5.29
C VAL A 40 -5.76 3.41 -6.25
N THR A 41 -6.52 4.52 -6.21
CA THR A 41 -7.65 4.74 -7.14
C THR A 41 -7.19 4.72 -8.59
N VAL A 42 -6.08 5.35 -8.93
CA VAL A 42 -5.55 5.36 -10.29
C VAL A 42 -5.18 3.94 -10.74
N ILE A 43 -4.49 3.17 -9.89
CA ILE A 43 -4.08 1.79 -10.21
C ILE A 43 -5.31 0.90 -10.46
N ILE A 44 -6.30 0.98 -9.56
CA ILE A 44 -7.50 0.14 -9.67
C ILE A 44 -8.36 0.58 -10.86
N SER A 45 -8.52 1.89 -11.08
CA SER A 45 -9.30 2.41 -12.23
C SER A 45 -8.70 2.00 -13.56
N SER A 46 -7.37 2.03 -13.69
CA SER A 46 -6.68 1.55 -14.89
C SER A 46 -7.02 0.08 -15.15
N ARG A 47 -6.95 -0.76 -14.14
CA ARG A 47 -7.26 -2.19 -14.31
C ARG A 47 -8.73 -2.47 -14.59
N LEU A 48 -9.64 -1.70 -13.97
CA LEU A 48 -11.07 -1.81 -14.24
C LEU A 48 -11.43 -1.38 -15.68
N SER A 49 -10.73 -0.39 -16.24
CA SER A 49 -10.96 0.05 -17.61
C SER A 49 -10.50 -0.96 -18.68
N GLU A 50 -9.58 -1.86 -18.32
CA GLU A 50 -9.13 -2.96 -19.18
C GLU A 50 -10.04 -4.19 -19.12
N LEU A 51 -10.97 -4.23 -18.17
CA LEU A 51 -11.86 -5.37 -17.97
C LEU A 51 -12.93 -5.42 -19.04
N ASP A 52 -13.06 -6.58 -19.69
CA ASP A 52 -14.11 -6.80 -20.68
C ASP A 52 -15.48 -6.95 -19.98
N ARG A 53 -16.35 -5.99 -20.21
CA ARG A 53 -17.70 -5.96 -19.64
C ARG A 53 -18.58 -7.13 -20.09
N SER A 54 -18.26 -7.74 -21.22
CA SER A 54 -18.99 -8.92 -21.71
C SER A 54 -18.98 -10.08 -20.72
N LEU A 55 -17.93 -10.21 -19.90
CA LEU A 55 -17.83 -11.23 -18.85
C LEU A 55 -18.87 -11.00 -17.73
N GLU A 56 -19.09 -9.75 -17.35
CA GLU A 56 -20.07 -9.38 -16.35
C GLU A 56 -21.50 -9.56 -16.89
N GLU A 57 -21.74 -9.13 -18.13
CA GLU A 57 -23.02 -9.25 -18.83
C GLU A 57 -23.41 -10.72 -19.02
N ALA A 58 -22.50 -11.56 -19.49
CA ALA A 58 -22.75 -13.00 -19.65
C ALA A 58 -23.08 -13.70 -18.35
N ALA A 59 -22.44 -13.30 -17.25
CA ALA A 59 -22.75 -13.86 -15.94
C ALA A 59 -24.13 -13.39 -15.41
N MET A 60 -24.53 -12.16 -15.72
CA MET A 60 -25.87 -11.67 -15.36
C MET A 60 -26.96 -12.34 -16.22
N ASP A 61 -26.70 -12.63 -17.48
CA ASP A 61 -27.61 -13.38 -18.36
C ASP A 61 -27.85 -14.82 -17.84
N LEU A 62 -26.83 -15.42 -17.19
CA LEU A 62 -26.95 -16.69 -16.51
C LEU A 62 -27.65 -16.60 -15.13
N GLY A 63 -28.24 -15.45 -14.79
CA GLY A 63 -29.00 -15.23 -13.57
C GLY A 63 -28.16 -14.84 -12.34
N ALA A 64 -26.89 -14.48 -12.51
CA ALA A 64 -26.10 -13.98 -11.40
C ALA A 64 -26.50 -12.54 -11.04
N ASN A 65 -26.64 -12.27 -9.76
CA ASN A 65 -26.89 -10.91 -9.27
C ASN A 65 -25.56 -10.12 -9.32
N ARG A 66 -25.63 -8.79 -9.42
CA ARG A 66 -24.47 -7.88 -9.52
C ARG A 66 -23.45 -8.06 -8.41
N LEU A 67 -23.87 -8.30 -7.18
CA LEU A 67 -22.96 -8.57 -6.06
C LEU A 67 -22.20 -9.88 -6.27
N LYS A 68 -22.86 -10.94 -6.76
CA LYS A 68 -22.21 -12.21 -7.06
C LYS A 68 -21.20 -12.06 -8.19
N VAL A 69 -21.55 -11.32 -9.25
CA VAL A 69 -20.64 -11.01 -10.35
C VAL A 69 -19.40 -10.28 -9.84
N PHE A 70 -19.59 -9.26 -9.00
CA PHE A 70 -18.47 -8.51 -8.41
C PHE A 70 -17.52 -9.41 -7.63
N PHE A 71 -18.01 -10.23 -6.71
CA PHE A 71 -17.13 -11.07 -5.87
C PHE A 71 -16.54 -12.28 -6.60
N VAL A 72 -17.22 -12.83 -7.59
CA VAL A 72 -16.81 -14.08 -8.26
C VAL A 72 -16.01 -13.82 -9.54
N ILE A 73 -16.24 -12.70 -10.22
CA ILE A 73 -15.61 -12.37 -11.50
C ILE A 73 -14.72 -11.13 -11.37
N THR A 74 -15.32 -9.98 -11.06
CA THR A 74 -14.59 -8.70 -11.09
C THR A 74 -13.46 -8.67 -10.06
N LEU A 75 -13.75 -8.98 -8.81
CA LEU A 75 -12.77 -8.93 -7.71
C LEU A 75 -11.55 -9.85 -7.92
N PRO A 76 -11.69 -11.13 -8.33
CA PRO A 76 -10.53 -11.97 -8.63
C PRO A 76 -9.68 -11.46 -9.79
N ILE A 77 -10.30 -10.88 -10.82
CA ILE A 77 -9.57 -10.34 -11.98
C ILE A 77 -8.75 -9.10 -11.59
N ILE A 78 -9.29 -8.23 -10.73
CA ILE A 78 -8.58 -7.03 -10.26
C ILE A 78 -7.71 -7.29 -9.02
N ALA A 79 -7.74 -8.49 -8.43
CA ALA A 79 -6.96 -8.81 -7.22
C ALA A 79 -5.45 -8.51 -7.34
N PRO A 80 -4.77 -8.76 -8.47
CA PRO A 80 -3.37 -8.38 -8.65
C PRO A 80 -3.16 -6.85 -8.58
N ALA A 81 -4.11 -6.06 -9.12
CA ALA A 81 -4.05 -4.60 -9.04
C ALA A 81 -4.33 -4.09 -7.62
N LEU A 82 -5.25 -4.73 -6.90
CA LEU A 82 -5.49 -4.44 -5.48
C LEU A 82 -4.24 -4.69 -4.64
N LEU A 83 -3.55 -5.81 -4.87
CA LEU A 83 -2.29 -6.11 -4.18
C LEU A 83 -1.21 -5.09 -4.50
N SER A 84 -1.06 -4.70 -5.77
CA SER A 84 -0.11 -3.67 -6.20
C SER A 84 -0.44 -2.30 -5.57
N GLY A 85 -1.70 -1.91 -5.57
CA GLY A 85 -2.19 -0.69 -4.92
C GLY A 85 -1.92 -0.69 -3.41
N TRP A 86 -2.18 -1.81 -2.76
CA TRP A 86 -1.90 -1.97 -1.32
C TRP A 86 -0.40 -1.86 -1.01
N LEU A 87 0.46 -2.53 -1.80
CA LEU A 87 1.92 -2.44 -1.64
C LEU A 87 2.41 -1.01 -1.85
N MET A 88 1.88 -0.30 -2.85
CA MET A 88 2.23 1.10 -3.09
C MET A 88 1.79 1.99 -1.93
N ALA A 89 0.55 1.86 -1.46
CA ALA A 89 0.03 2.61 -0.31
C ALA A 89 0.86 2.35 0.95
N PHE A 90 1.21 1.08 1.18
CA PHE A 90 2.05 0.67 2.30
C PHE A 90 3.43 1.33 2.24
N THR A 91 4.09 1.29 1.08
CA THR A 91 5.42 1.89 0.89
C THR A 91 5.37 3.41 1.08
N LEU A 92 4.41 4.11 0.44
CA LEU A 92 4.25 5.55 0.57
C LEU A 92 3.94 5.98 2.01
N SER A 93 3.16 5.19 2.74
CA SER A 93 2.85 5.48 4.14
C SER A 93 4.02 5.22 5.07
N LEU A 94 4.88 4.25 4.75
CA LEU A 94 5.95 3.81 5.64
C LEU A 94 7.15 4.76 5.64
N ASP A 95 7.47 5.36 4.50
CA ASP A 95 8.59 6.30 4.36
C ASP A 95 8.18 7.78 4.50
N ASP A 96 6.87 8.05 4.70
CA ASP A 96 6.39 9.42 4.82
C ASP A 96 6.91 10.12 6.07
N LEU A 97 7.58 11.22 5.84
CA LEU A 97 8.07 12.12 6.87
C LEU A 97 7.24 13.42 6.92
N VAL A 98 6.81 13.89 5.75
CA VAL A 98 6.23 15.23 5.61
C VAL A 98 4.84 15.30 6.19
N ILE A 99 3.93 14.44 5.73
CA ILE A 99 2.54 14.39 6.22
C ILE A 99 2.53 14.03 7.71
N SER A 100 3.33 13.03 8.08
CA SER A 100 3.49 12.61 9.48
C SER A 100 3.95 13.74 10.38
N SER A 101 4.87 14.61 9.93
CA SER A 101 5.36 15.74 10.75
C SER A 101 4.29 16.78 11.07
N PHE A 102 3.32 16.96 10.18
CA PHE A 102 2.20 17.90 10.39
C PHE A 102 1.04 17.26 11.18
N THR A 103 0.80 15.98 11.03
CA THR A 103 -0.40 15.29 11.55
C THR A 103 -0.14 14.46 12.81
N SER A 104 1.13 14.17 13.13
CA SER A 104 1.49 13.44 14.35
C SER A 104 1.34 14.29 15.61
N GLY A 105 1.12 13.62 16.72
CA GLY A 105 1.11 14.20 18.07
C GLY A 105 2.30 13.72 18.91
N PRO A 106 2.39 14.16 20.17
CA PRO A 106 3.53 13.85 21.05
C PRO A 106 3.78 12.35 21.27
N SER A 107 2.74 11.53 21.19
CA SER A 107 2.81 10.07 21.39
C SER A 107 2.82 9.25 20.08
N SER A 108 2.81 9.89 18.92
CA SER A 108 2.68 9.22 17.60
C SER A 108 3.85 9.51 16.66
N THR A 109 5.06 9.50 17.18
CA THR A 109 6.29 9.68 16.39
C THR A 109 6.57 8.47 15.54
N THR A 110 6.69 8.64 14.22
CA THR A 110 7.04 7.57 13.29
C THR A 110 8.55 7.30 13.26
N LEU A 111 8.92 6.13 12.73
CA LEU A 111 10.33 5.77 12.57
C LEU A 111 11.10 6.77 11.68
N PRO A 112 10.59 7.19 10.48
CA PRO A 112 11.24 8.22 9.68
C PRO A 112 11.47 9.54 10.42
N MET A 113 10.49 10.00 11.20
CA MET A 113 10.62 11.21 12.02
C MET A 113 11.71 11.06 13.09
N LYS A 114 11.78 9.89 13.72
CA LYS A 114 12.80 9.60 14.73
C LYS A 114 14.20 9.58 14.12
N ILE A 115 14.37 8.94 12.96
CA ILE A 115 15.63 8.91 12.23
C ILE A 115 16.04 10.33 11.83
N PHE A 116 15.13 11.09 11.21
CA PHE A 116 15.38 12.46 10.77
C PHE A 116 15.80 13.39 11.92
N SER A 117 15.08 13.34 13.05
CA SER A 117 15.43 14.15 14.23
C SER A 117 16.80 13.77 14.80
N SER A 118 17.12 12.49 14.79
CA SER A 118 18.39 11.98 15.32
C SER A 118 19.57 12.35 14.42
N VAL A 119 19.39 12.33 13.10
CA VAL A 119 20.42 12.77 12.14
C VAL A 119 20.72 14.27 12.30
N ARG A 120 19.69 15.08 12.56
CA ARG A 120 19.87 16.53 12.84
C ARG A 120 20.67 16.83 14.10
N MET A 121 20.54 15.96 15.11
CA MET A 121 21.27 16.11 16.38
C MET A 121 22.68 15.51 16.35
N GLY A 122 23.09 14.95 15.22
CA GLY A 122 24.36 14.25 15.03
C GLY A 122 24.16 12.75 14.82
N VAL A 123 24.88 12.21 13.85
CA VAL A 123 24.78 10.77 13.48
C VAL A 123 25.36 9.92 14.59
N SER A 124 24.49 9.17 15.28
CA SER A 124 24.94 8.23 16.31
C SER A 124 25.15 6.82 15.72
N PRO A 125 26.08 6.00 16.26
CA PRO A 125 26.28 4.63 15.83
C PRO A 125 25.00 3.77 15.89
N LYS A 126 24.06 4.10 16.78
CA LYS A 126 22.76 3.42 16.91
C LYS A 126 21.88 3.57 15.67
N ILE A 127 21.93 4.74 15.01
CA ILE A 127 21.15 5.00 13.78
C ILE A 127 21.73 4.21 12.63
N ASN A 128 23.07 4.17 12.50
CA ASN A 128 23.73 3.37 11.47
C ASN A 128 23.41 1.89 11.65
N ALA A 129 23.41 1.38 12.88
CA ALA A 129 23.02 0.00 13.17
C ALA A 129 21.56 -0.28 12.79
N LEU A 130 20.63 0.64 13.10
CA LEU A 130 19.22 0.52 12.74
C LEU A 130 19.03 0.52 11.22
N ALA A 131 19.66 1.46 10.50
CA ALA A 131 19.62 1.53 9.05
C ALA A 131 20.18 0.25 8.40
N SER A 132 21.31 -0.24 8.89
CA SER A 132 21.91 -1.49 8.41
C SER A 132 21.01 -2.71 8.62
N LEU A 133 20.32 -2.75 9.77
CA LEU A 133 19.37 -3.82 10.08
C LEU A 133 18.14 -3.77 9.15
N MET A 134 17.62 -2.58 8.87
CA MET A 134 16.50 -2.39 7.93
C MET A 134 16.89 -2.81 6.51
N ILE A 135 18.08 -2.39 6.04
CA ILE A 135 18.59 -2.78 4.73
C ILE A 135 18.77 -4.29 4.65
N MET A 136 19.35 -4.91 5.68
CA MET A 136 19.52 -6.36 5.76
C MET A 136 18.16 -7.08 5.67
N LEU A 137 17.15 -6.62 6.42
CA LEU A 137 15.81 -7.21 6.41
C LEU A 137 15.17 -7.15 5.03
N VAL A 138 15.22 -5.98 4.37
CA VAL A 138 14.68 -5.79 3.02
C VAL A 138 15.45 -6.66 2.00
N THR A 139 16.77 -6.72 2.10
CA THR A 139 17.60 -7.54 1.21
C THR A 139 17.28 -9.03 1.36
N VAL A 140 17.13 -9.51 2.58
CA VAL A 140 16.74 -10.91 2.84
C VAL A 140 15.35 -11.20 2.31
N ALA A 141 14.38 -10.31 2.53
CA ALA A 141 13.03 -10.46 1.99
C ALA A 141 13.03 -10.50 0.46
N ALA A 142 13.79 -9.61 -0.19
CA ALA A 142 13.93 -9.58 -1.64
C ALA A 142 14.59 -10.87 -2.18
N MET A 143 15.62 -11.38 -1.52
CA MET A 143 16.26 -12.66 -1.90
C MET A 143 15.29 -13.84 -1.77
N ILE A 144 14.50 -13.89 -0.71
CA ILE A 144 13.48 -14.94 -0.52
C ILE A 144 12.42 -14.86 -1.61
N ALA A 145 11.92 -13.65 -1.91
CA ALA A 145 10.94 -13.43 -2.98
C ALA A 145 11.49 -13.85 -4.34
N TRP A 146 12.71 -13.41 -4.68
CA TRP A 146 13.37 -13.78 -5.93
C TRP A 146 13.57 -15.30 -6.04
N TRP A 147 14.01 -15.95 -4.97
CA TRP A 147 14.21 -17.40 -4.94
C TRP A 147 12.89 -18.18 -5.09
N SER A 148 11.79 -17.70 -4.47
CA SER A 148 10.48 -18.29 -4.63
C SER A 148 9.95 -18.17 -6.06
N MET A 149 10.11 -17.01 -6.70
CA MET A 149 9.76 -16.78 -8.09
C MET A 149 10.54 -17.66 -9.04
N TRP A 150 11.87 -17.76 -8.84
CA TRP A 150 12.73 -18.61 -9.66
C TRP A 150 12.40 -20.11 -9.55
N ARG A 151 12.02 -20.57 -8.35
CA ARG A 151 11.54 -21.95 -8.16
C ARG A 151 10.22 -22.20 -8.89
N THR A 152 9.30 -21.27 -8.83
CA THR A 152 7.99 -21.36 -9.49
C THR A 152 8.15 -21.39 -11.01
N GLU A 153 9.00 -20.53 -11.55
CA GLU A 153 9.30 -20.49 -12.98
C GLU A 153 9.94 -21.81 -13.47
N LYS A 154 10.90 -22.36 -12.74
CA LYS A 154 11.48 -23.66 -13.08
C LYS A 154 10.46 -24.80 -13.06
N ARG A 155 9.51 -24.80 -12.15
CA ARG A 155 8.42 -25.79 -12.12
C ARG A 155 7.55 -25.64 -13.36
N ARG A 156 7.13 -24.43 -13.67
CA ARG A 156 6.31 -24.13 -14.85
C ARG A 156 6.96 -24.57 -16.16
N GLN A 157 8.26 -24.33 -16.33
CA GLN A 157 9.01 -24.76 -17.50
C GLN A 157 9.08 -26.30 -17.61
N ARG A 158 9.25 -27.02 -16.49
CA ARG A 158 9.22 -28.50 -16.49
C ARG A 158 7.85 -29.05 -16.88
N ASP A 159 6.77 -28.44 -16.35
CA ASP A 159 5.42 -28.90 -16.64
C ASP A 159 5.08 -28.70 -18.14
N VAL A 160 5.52 -27.59 -18.74
CA VAL A 160 5.39 -27.35 -20.19
C VAL A 160 6.19 -28.36 -21.01
N GLN A 161 7.44 -28.68 -20.60
CA GLN A 161 8.25 -29.67 -21.31
C GLN A 161 7.65 -31.08 -21.23
N LEU A 162 7.12 -31.48 -20.08
CA LEU A 162 6.44 -32.77 -19.92
C LEU A 162 5.17 -32.86 -20.78
N ALA A 163 4.39 -31.78 -20.87
CA ALA A 163 3.20 -31.72 -21.72
C ALA A 163 3.53 -31.85 -23.22
N LEU A 164 4.70 -31.30 -23.65
CA LEU A 164 5.15 -31.41 -25.05
C LEU A 164 5.71 -32.79 -25.40
N GLN A 165 6.14 -33.59 -24.42
CA GLN A 165 6.65 -34.95 -24.63
C GLN A 165 5.53 -36.00 -24.69
N HIS A 166 4.33 -35.68 -24.22
CA HIS A 166 3.17 -36.59 -24.21
C HIS A 166 2.22 -36.40 -25.40
N ASN A 167 2.49 -35.42 -26.28
CA ASN A 167 1.83 -35.22 -27.58
C ASN A 167 2.73 -35.66 -28.75
#